data_9b937314a78ebb58940e3eb670fabd23
#
_entry.id   9b937314a78ebb58940e3eb670fabd23
#
_cell.length_a   1.000
_cell.length_b   1.000
_cell.length_c   1.000
_cell.angle_alpha   90.00
_cell.angle_beta   90.00
_cell.angle_gamma   90.00
#
_symmetry.space_group_name_H-M   'P 1'
#
loop_
_entity.id
_entity.type
_entity.pdbx_description
1 polymer ?
#
loop_
_entity_poly.entity_id
_entity_poly.type
_entity_poly.pdbx_seq_one_letter_code
_entity_poly.pdbx_strand_id
1 'polypeptide(L)'
;MMTSSQFVRKRRESALGLATGALLGCLALCVSAQASAEEVKAGPWRPLFDGRTLDGWTPKVAKHPSGENYHQTFVVDHGVIRVSYAGYDKLDGQFGHLFYKTPFKAYRLRLTYRFLTDGGLPDTPAWARSNSGIMFDSQSPESMTVEQPFPVSIEFQLLGKEGDTPRPTGAVCTPGTNITIDGVTAKDHCTPPTNAPTVPNGTWVKAELEVLPNGEISQKINGVVVHHYADVTLDPDDTVAGGAKPYILARGAQRVTDGYIALQSEGHPIEFKDVEIQELTAP
;
A
#
# COMPACT_ATOMS: atom_id res chain seq x y z
N MET A 1 -64.99 -16.83 -12.58
CA MET A 1 -66.04 -15.87 -12.34
C MET A 1 -65.44 -14.51 -12.58
N MET A 2 -65.58 -13.92 -13.79
CA MET A 2 -66.58 -12.88 -14.17
C MET A 2 -66.37 -11.61 -13.38
N THR A 3 -66.19 -10.37 -13.88
CA THR A 3 -66.57 -9.68 -15.14
C THR A 3 -65.86 -8.31 -15.13
N SER A 4 -65.21 -7.87 -16.14
CA SER A 4 -65.55 -6.93 -17.21
C SER A 4 -66.48 -5.76 -16.84
N SER A 5 -66.00 -4.51 -17.00
CA SER A 5 -66.84 -3.45 -17.62
C SER A 5 -65.97 -2.25 -18.07
N GLN A 6 -66.07 -1.98 -19.34
CA GLN A 6 -65.73 -0.75 -20.06
C GLN A 6 -66.75 0.36 -19.79
N PHE A 7 -66.39 1.59 -20.11
CA PHE A 7 -67.24 2.67 -20.71
C PHE A 7 -66.48 4.01 -20.57
N VAL A 8 -66.28 4.85 -21.49
CA VAL A 8 -66.77 5.40 -22.70
C VAL A 8 -66.19 6.83 -22.86
N ARG A 9 -65.83 7.14 -24.10
CA ARG A 9 -65.36 8.43 -24.63
C ARG A 9 -66.34 9.60 -24.38
N LYS A 10 -65.74 10.83 -24.23
CA LYS A 10 -66.35 12.03 -24.73
C LYS A 10 -65.31 13.03 -25.27
N ARG A 11 -65.34 13.21 -26.58
CA ARG A 11 -64.77 14.35 -27.34
C ARG A 11 -65.55 15.62 -27.01
N ARG A 12 -64.89 16.75 -26.93
CA ARG A 12 -65.38 18.05 -27.36
C ARG A 12 -64.26 18.91 -27.93
N GLU A 13 -64.42 19.30 -29.15
CA GLU A 13 -63.64 20.28 -29.90
C GLU A 13 -64.07 21.71 -29.52
N SER A 14 -63.20 22.63 -29.81
CA SER A 14 -63.29 24.03 -30.18
C SER A 14 -62.64 24.98 -29.22
N ALA A 15 -61.65 25.77 -29.57
CA ALA A 15 -61.69 26.93 -30.41
C ALA A 15 -60.27 27.58 -30.50
N LEU A 16 -60.02 28.12 -31.67
CA LEU A 16 -58.86 28.90 -32.10
C LEU A 16 -58.71 30.19 -31.28
N GLY A 17 -57.48 30.46 -30.80
CA GLY A 17 -57.11 31.78 -30.29
C GLY A 17 -55.63 32.03 -30.61
N LEU A 18 -55.35 32.79 -31.68
CA LEU A 18 -54.02 33.33 -31.97
C LEU A 18 -53.65 34.35 -30.90
N ALA A 19 -52.55 34.11 -30.23
CA ALA A 19 -51.82 35.13 -29.46
C ALA A 19 -50.32 35.01 -29.78
N THR A 20 -49.84 35.96 -30.58
CA THR A 20 -48.44 36.20 -30.87
C THR A 20 -47.75 36.73 -29.62
N GLY A 21 -47.03 35.87 -28.93
CA GLY A 21 -46.16 36.22 -27.82
C GLY A 21 -44.68 36.00 -28.22
N ALA A 22 -43.93 37.07 -28.32
CA ALA A 22 -42.49 37.05 -28.56
C ALA A 22 -41.77 36.35 -27.39
N LEU A 23 -41.23 35.15 -27.62
CA LEU A 23 -40.32 34.50 -26.70
C LEU A 23 -38.92 35.10 -26.88
N LEU A 24 -38.48 35.97 -25.94
CA LEU A 24 -37.06 36.24 -25.69
C LEU A 24 -36.46 35.00 -25.06
N GLY A 25 -35.76 34.20 -25.85
CA GLY A 25 -34.95 33.09 -25.36
C GLY A 25 -33.68 33.61 -24.67
N CYS A 26 -33.68 33.64 -23.33
CA CYS A 26 -32.43 33.74 -22.58
C CYS A 26 -31.66 32.41 -22.73
N LEU A 27 -30.70 32.35 -23.66
CA LEU A 27 -29.65 31.32 -23.63
C LEU A 27 -28.78 31.55 -22.40
N ALA A 28 -29.07 30.85 -21.31
CA ALA A 28 -28.14 30.70 -20.21
C ALA A 28 -26.99 29.81 -20.69
N LEU A 29 -25.85 30.41 -21.04
CA LEU A 29 -24.59 29.72 -21.22
C LEU A 29 -24.20 29.14 -19.86
N CYS A 30 -24.51 27.88 -19.60
CA CYS A 30 -23.90 27.12 -18.55
C CYS A 30 -22.41 26.90 -18.92
N VAL A 31 -21.56 27.81 -18.50
CA VAL A 31 -20.10 27.57 -18.46
C VAL A 31 -19.88 26.55 -17.34
N SER A 32 -19.86 25.29 -17.71
CA SER A 32 -19.32 24.25 -16.83
C SER A 32 -17.83 24.57 -16.65
N ALA A 33 -17.48 25.13 -15.49
CA ALA A 33 -16.10 25.20 -15.05
C ALA A 33 -15.62 23.76 -14.90
N GLN A 34 -14.98 23.23 -15.93
CA GLN A 34 -14.12 22.04 -15.77
C GLN A 34 -12.99 22.51 -14.87
N ALA A 35 -13.04 22.11 -13.59
CA ALA A 35 -11.87 22.15 -12.74
C ALA A 35 -10.83 21.27 -13.44
N SER A 36 -9.83 21.90 -14.05
CA SER A 36 -8.65 21.19 -14.53
C SER A 36 -8.02 20.57 -13.28
N ALA A 37 -8.03 19.23 -13.19
CA ALA A 37 -7.21 18.56 -12.20
C ALA A 37 -5.78 19.03 -12.45
N GLU A 38 -5.23 19.75 -11.50
CA GLU A 38 -3.84 20.21 -11.57
C GLU A 38 -2.95 18.98 -11.69
N GLU A 39 -2.18 18.90 -12.78
CA GLU A 39 -1.41 17.71 -13.11
C GLU A 39 -0.18 17.61 -12.21
N VAL A 40 -0.10 16.51 -11.44
CA VAL A 40 1.04 16.20 -10.57
C VAL A 40 2.33 16.17 -11.38
N LYS A 41 3.34 16.95 -10.98
CA LYS A 41 4.65 16.93 -11.63
C LYS A 41 5.48 15.76 -11.16
N ALA A 42 6.01 15.00 -12.12
CA ALA A 42 6.84 13.83 -11.86
C ALA A 42 8.32 14.12 -12.22
N GLY A 43 9.20 13.86 -11.27
CA GLY A 43 10.65 13.84 -11.49
C GLY A 43 11.10 12.64 -12.33
N PRO A 44 12.41 12.48 -12.57
CA PRO A 44 12.93 11.29 -13.23
C PRO A 44 12.85 10.07 -12.31
N TRP A 45 12.72 8.87 -12.90
CA TRP A 45 12.97 7.62 -12.19
C TRP A 45 14.44 7.52 -11.79
N ARG A 46 14.69 7.09 -10.56
CA ARG A 46 16.05 6.80 -10.08
C ARG A 46 16.09 5.50 -9.27
N PRO A 47 17.16 4.73 -9.38
CA PRO A 47 17.31 3.52 -8.59
C PRO A 47 17.52 3.86 -7.11
N LEU A 48 16.90 3.07 -6.23
CA LEU A 48 17.21 3.02 -4.79
C LEU A 48 18.21 1.90 -4.50
N PHE A 49 18.36 0.95 -5.39
CA PHE A 49 19.32 -0.15 -5.31
C PHE A 49 20.15 -0.21 -6.58
N ASP A 50 21.46 -0.28 -6.43
CA ASP A 50 22.44 -0.27 -7.54
C ASP A 50 22.76 -1.66 -8.13
N GLY A 51 22.15 -2.71 -7.56
CA GLY A 51 22.42 -4.10 -7.93
C GLY A 51 23.74 -4.66 -7.37
N ARG A 52 24.48 -3.93 -6.52
CA ARG A 52 25.83 -4.28 -6.08
C ARG A 52 26.06 -4.22 -4.60
N THR A 53 25.54 -3.19 -3.94
CA THR A 53 25.77 -2.93 -2.52
C THR A 53 24.45 -2.56 -1.81
N LEU A 54 24.45 -2.66 -0.49
CA LEU A 54 23.40 -2.11 0.35
C LEU A 54 23.69 -0.67 0.80
N ASP A 55 24.55 0.04 0.09
CA ASP A 55 24.88 1.44 0.40
C ASP A 55 23.60 2.30 0.36
N GLY A 56 23.38 3.05 1.42
CA GLY A 56 22.15 3.84 1.56
C GLY A 56 20.94 3.06 2.11
N TRP A 57 21.18 1.83 2.57
CA TRP A 57 20.20 1.03 3.28
C TRP A 57 20.64 0.71 4.70
N THR A 58 19.72 0.78 5.66
CA THR A 58 19.95 0.52 7.08
C THR A 58 19.09 -0.65 7.52
N PRO A 59 19.68 -1.79 7.92
CA PRO A 59 18.93 -2.90 8.48
C PRO A 59 18.48 -2.59 9.91
N LYS A 60 17.29 -3.04 10.28
CA LYS A 60 16.79 -3.09 11.65
C LYS A 60 16.08 -4.42 11.85
N VAL A 61 16.67 -5.29 12.64
CA VAL A 61 16.11 -6.58 13.04
C VAL A 61 15.62 -6.47 14.48
N ALA A 62 14.46 -7.00 14.79
CA ALA A 62 13.94 -7.04 16.16
C ALA A 62 14.95 -7.74 17.09
N LYS A 63 15.08 -7.26 18.33
CA LYS A 63 16.07 -7.66 19.33
C LYS A 63 17.50 -7.17 19.06
N HIS A 64 17.74 -6.46 17.95
CA HIS A 64 19.05 -5.93 17.57
C HIS A 64 18.98 -4.42 17.35
N PRO A 65 20.10 -3.68 17.61
CA PRO A 65 20.13 -2.25 17.36
C PRO A 65 20.00 -1.92 15.86
N SER A 66 19.53 -0.71 15.56
CA SER A 66 19.52 -0.19 14.20
C SER A 66 20.91 -0.18 13.59
N GLY A 67 21.05 -0.58 12.34
CA GLY A 67 22.31 -0.71 11.60
C GLY A 67 22.97 -2.08 11.71
N GLU A 68 22.58 -2.94 12.65
CA GLU A 68 23.06 -4.31 12.72
C GLU A 68 22.34 -5.20 11.70
N ASN A 69 23.08 -5.70 10.73
CA ASN A 69 22.59 -6.72 9.79
C ASN A 69 22.79 -8.11 10.41
N TYR A 70 21.94 -8.42 11.39
CA TYR A 70 22.05 -9.65 12.18
C TYR A 70 22.11 -10.89 11.28
N HIS A 71 23.09 -11.75 11.49
CA HIS A 71 23.35 -12.95 10.67
C HIS A 71 23.29 -12.75 9.15
N GLN A 72 23.58 -11.51 8.69
CA GLN A 72 23.47 -11.16 7.28
C GLN A 72 22.06 -11.44 6.71
N THR A 73 21.02 -11.03 7.45
CA THR A 73 19.63 -11.15 7.03
C THR A 73 19.40 -10.56 5.63
N PHE A 74 20.05 -9.44 5.35
CA PHE A 74 19.97 -8.79 4.03
C PHE A 74 21.32 -8.88 3.34
N VAL A 75 21.36 -9.50 2.17
CA VAL A 75 22.57 -9.64 1.36
C VAL A 75 22.31 -9.22 -0.08
N VAL A 76 23.36 -8.87 -0.80
CA VAL A 76 23.29 -8.72 -2.26
C VAL A 76 23.81 -10.00 -2.89
N ASP A 77 22.99 -10.59 -3.75
CA ASP A 77 23.34 -11.81 -4.45
C ASP A 77 22.92 -11.72 -5.93
N HIS A 78 23.87 -11.79 -6.85
CA HIS A 78 23.62 -11.74 -8.31
C HIS A 78 22.70 -10.59 -8.77
N GLY A 79 22.88 -9.40 -8.19
CA GLY A 79 22.12 -8.21 -8.59
C GLY A 79 20.75 -8.05 -7.92
N VAL A 80 20.44 -8.86 -6.91
CA VAL A 80 19.23 -8.75 -6.13
C VAL A 80 19.53 -8.51 -4.65
N ILE A 81 18.63 -7.82 -3.94
CA ILE A 81 18.59 -7.85 -2.48
C ILE A 81 17.89 -9.15 -2.09
N ARG A 82 18.59 -10.00 -1.34
CA ARG A 82 18.03 -11.25 -0.83
C ARG A 82 17.89 -11.20 0.69
N VAL A 83 16.71 -11.58 1.18
CA VAL A 83 16.53 -11.95 2.57
C VAL A 83 17.04 -13.38 2.74
N SER A 84 18.03 -13.55 3.63
CA SER A 84 18.72 -14.82 3.89
C SER A 84 18.54 -15.21 5.36
N TYR A 85 18.28 -16.49 5.56
CA TYR A 85 18.22 -17.09 6.90
C TYR A 85 19.32 -18.16 7.09
N ALA A 86 20.37 -18.13 6.26
CA ALA A 86 21.45 -19.13 6.31
C ALA A 86 22.21 -19.16 7.66
N GLY A 87 22.21 -18.03 8.38
CA GLY A 87 22.83 -17.94 9.70
C GLY A 87 21.87 -18.16 10.88
N TYR A 88 20.61 -18.50 10.62
CA TYR A 88 19.59 -18.64 11.65
C TYR A 88 19.33 -20.11 11.97
N ASP A 89 19.29 -20.46 13.24
CA ASP A 89 18.75 -21.75 13.71
C ASP A 89 17.22 -21.72 13.80
N LYS A 90 16.67 -20.56 14.15
CA LYS A 90 15.23 -20.28 14.27
C LYS A 90 14.95 -18.78 14.12
N LEU A 91 13.72 -18.44 13.77
CA LEU A 91 13.28 -17.04 13.63
C LEU A 91 13.23 -16.31 14.97
N ASP A 92 12.65 -16.96 15.98
CA ASP A 92 12.52 -16.43 17.34
C ASP A 92 11.96 -14.97 17.39
N GLY A 93 11.01 -14.65 16.50
CA GLY A 93 10.43 -13.31 16.41
C GLY A 93 11.37 -12.22 15.89
N GLN A 94 12.53 -12.58 15.32
CA GLN A 94 13.50 -11.66 14.75
C GLN A 94 13.09 -11.22 13.35
N PHE A 95 11.94 -10.52 13.28
CA PHE A 95 11.49 -9.85 12.06
C PHE A 95 12.41 -8.67 11.74
N GLY A 96 12.67 -8.43 10.47
CA GLY A 96 13.63 -7.41 10.06
C GLY A 96 13.11 -6.52 8.94
N HIS A 97 13.70 -5.33 8.85
CA HIS A 97 13.36 -4.33 7.84
C HIS A 97 14.64 -3.68 7.34
N LEU A 98 14.76 -3.55 6.02
CA LEU A 98 15.88 -2.87 5.36
C LEU A 98 15.40 -1.50 4.91
N PHE A 99 15.73 -0.46 5.65
CA PHE A 99 15.27 0.91 5.44
C PHE A 99 16.14 1.66 4.44
N TYR A 100 15.52 2.37 3.51
CA TYR A 100 16.23 3.34 2.68
C TYR A 100 16.54 4.60 3.49
N LYS A 101 17.70 5.21 3.24
CA LYS A 101 18.35 6.26 4.06
C LYS A 101 17.57 7.57 4.23
N THR A 102 16.58 7.86 3.37
CA THR A 102 15.82 9.13 3.39
C THR A 102 14.32 8.87 3.36
N PRO A 103 13.53 9.69 4.08
CA PRO A 103 12.08 9.65 3.96
C PRO A 103 11.62 10.27 2.63
N PHE A 104 10.39 9.95 2.24
CA PHE A 104 9.70 10.46 1.04
C PHE A 104 8.29 10.95 1.41
N LYS A 105 7.74 11.87 0.59
CA LYS A 105 6.38 12.40 0.79
C LYS A 105 5.39 11.93 -0.26
N ALA A 106 5.69 12.21 -1.51
CA ALA A 106 4.87 11.84 -2.63
C ALA A 106 5.75 11.26 -3.72
N TYR A 107 5.39 10.09 -4.22
CA TYR A 107 6.24 9.34 -5.13
C TYR A 107 5.50 8.19 -5.79
N ARG A 108 6.11 7.65 -6.84
CA ARG A 108 5.88 6.32 -7.35
C ARG A 108 7.08 5.45 -7.01
N LEU A 109 6.85 4.30 -6.41
CA LEU A 109 7.84 3.26 -6.17
C LEU A 109 7.49 2.07 -7.04
N ARG A 110 8.49 1.41 -7.62
CA ARG A 110 8.32 0.13 -8.26
C ARG A 110 9.48 -0.80 -7.92
N LEU A 111 9.16 -2.07 -7.83
CA LEU A 111 10.15 -3.13 -7.66
C LEU A 111 9.60 -4.44 -8.21
N THR A 112 10.50 -5.42 -8.33
CA THR A 112 10.16 -6.78 -8.70
C THR A 112 10.62 -7.70 -7.57
N TYR A 113 9.75 -8.60 -7.10
CA TYR A 113 10.07 -9.52 -6.01
C TYR A 113 9.73 -10.97 -6.39
N ARG A 114 10.34 -11.94 -5.68
CA ARG A 114 9.90 -13.34 -5.67
C ARG A 114 10.24 -14.00 -4.33
N PHE A 115 9.34 -14.83 -3.83
CA PHE A 115 9.68 -15.75 -2.75
C PHE A 115 10.50 -16.91 -3.30
N LEU A 116 11.48 -17.40 -2.54
CA LEU A 116 12.17 -18.62 -2.89
C LEU A 116 11.29 -19.83 -2.57
N THR A 117 11.57 -20.97 -3.24
CA THR A 117 10.80 -22.19 -3.03
C THR A 117 11.14 -22.90 -1.73
N ASP A 118 12.32 -22.62 -1.20
CA ASP A 118 12.89 -23.29 -0.03
C ASP A 118 13.43 -22.27 0.98
N GLY A 119 13.65 -22.69 2.22
CA GLY A 119 14.45 -21.95 3.20
C GLY A 119 13.67 -21.19 4.26
N GLY A 120 12.38 -21.44 4.43
CA GLY A 120 11.64 -20.98 5.61
C GLY A 120 12.17 -21.62 6.89
N LEU A 121 12.22 -20.87 7.99
CA LEU A 121 12.69 -21.38 9.28
C LEU A 121 11.63 -22.28 9.94
N PRO A 122 12.03 -23.29 10.73
CA PRO A 122 11.10 -24.28 11.27
C PRO A 122 10.06 -23.70 12.23
N ASP A 123 10.40 -22.62 12.93
CA ASP A 123 9.53 -21.91 13.88
C ASP A 123 8.81 -20.71 13.27
N THR A 124 8.89 -20.52 11.94
CA THR A 124 8.15 -19.45 11.26
C THR A 124 6.65 -19.68 11.43
N PRO A 125 5.91 -18.73 12.03
CA PRO A 125 4.47 -18.83 12.17
C PRO A 125 3.78 -19.00 10.82
N ALA A 126 2.65 -19.70 10.79
CA ALA A 126 1.95 -19.99 9.54
C ALA A 126 1.60 -18.73 8.72
N TRP A 127 1.25 -17.64 9.39
CA TRP A 127 0.95 -16.35 8.75
C TRP A 127 2.18 -15.67 8.13
N ALA A 128 3.39 -15.92 8.69
CA ALA A 128 4.66 -15.34 8.24
C ALA A 128 5.34 -16.16 7.13
N ARG A 129 4.84 -17.37 6.79
CA ARG A 129 5.38 -18.16 5.68
C ARG A 129 5.05 -17.48 4.36
N SER A 130 6.03 -17.42 3.45
CA SER A 130 5.91 -16.70 2.17
C SER A 130 5.21 -15.36 2.33
N ASN A 131 5.65 -14.59 3.36
CA ASN A 131 5.17 -13.29 3.72
C ASN A 131 6.33 -12.30 3.80
N SER A 132 6.10 -11.10 3.32
CA SER A 132 6.99 -9.95 3.32
C SER A 132 6.18 -8.70 2.98
N GLY A 133 6.82 -7.52 3.02
CA GLY A 133 6.14 -6.27 2.71
C GLY A 133 7.07 -5.17 2.26
N ILE A 134 6.48 -4.15 1.65
CA ILE A 134 7.07 -2.84 1.46
C ILE A 134 6.46 -1.96 2.54
N MET A 135 7.26 -1.61 3.56
CA MET A 135 6.84 -0.63 4.55
C MET A 135 7.06 0.76 3.98
N PHE A 136 6.10 1.66 4.15
CA PHE A 136 6.20 3.03 3.69
C PHE A 136 5.44 3.98 4.62
N ASP A 137 5.61 5.28 4.46
CA ASP A 137 5.18 6.27 5.46
C ASP A 137 5.64 5.87 6.87
N SER A 138 6.80 5.22 6.93
CA SER A 138 7.30 4.54 8.10
C SER A 138 8.10 5.45 9.01
N GLN A 139 8.05 5.17 10.32
CA GLN A 139 9.02 5.74 11.26
C GLN A 139 10.46 5.41 10.84
N SER A 140 11.44 6.18 11.33
CA SER A 140 12.85 5.89 11.03
C SER A 140 13.35 4.66 11.81
N PRO A 141 14.34 3.92 11.28
CA PRO A 141 14.90 2.77 11.95
C PRO A 141 15.52 3.11 13.32
N GLU A 142 16.06 4.34 13.49
CA GLU A 142 16.64 4.82 14.76
C GLU A 142 15.57 5.11 15.83
N SER A 143 14.32 5.39 15.41
CA SER A 143 13.21 5.64 16.34
C SER A 143 12.53 4.37 16.83
N MET A 144 12.86 3.22 16.22
CA MET A 144 12.39 1.91 16.68
C MET A 144 13.10 1.47 17.95
N THR A 145 12.36 0.91 18.90
CA THR A 145 12.99 0.25 20.06
C THR A 145 13.71 -1.02 19.63
N VAL A 146 14.63 -1.51 20.47
CA VAL A 146 15.39 -2.74 20.17
C VAL A 146 14.44 -3.92 19.93
N GLU A 147 13.44 -4.08 20.80
CA GLU A 147 12.48 -5.20 20.77
C GLU A 147 11.33 -5.02 19.76
N GLN A 148 11.22 -3.88 19.10
CA GLN A 148 10.10 -3.59 18.21
C GLN A 148 10.15 -4.47 16.97
N PRO A 149 9.11 -5.32 16.73
CA PRO A 149 9.11 -6.26 15.61
C PRO A 149 8.74 -5.61 14.26
N PHE A 150 7.85 -4.62 14.28
CA PHE A 150 7.37 -3.91 13.08
C PHE A 150 7.45 -2.40 13.28
N PRO A 151 7.86 -1.63 12.28
CA PRO A 151 7.80 -0.18 12.36
C PRO A 151 6.35 0.32 12.34
N VAL A 152 6.08 1.46 12.96
CA VAL A 152 4.87 2.23 12.65
C VAL A 152 4.92 2.64 11.20
N SER A 153 3.98 2.19 10.39
CA SER A 153 3.99 2.36 8.93
C SER A 153 2.65 1.95 8.30
N ILE A 154 2.55 2.12 7.00
CA ILE A 154 1.69 1.30 6.14
C ILE A 154 2.56 0.18 5.54
N GLU A 155 1.98 -0.99 5.38
CA GLU A 155 2.62 -2.11 4.68
C GLU A 155 1.84 -2.47 3.42
N PHE A 156 2.52 -2.43 2.28
CA PHE A 156 2.08 -3.11 1.07
C PHE A 156 2.52 -4.57 1.18
N GLN A 157 1.62 -5.42 1.69
CA GLN A 157 1.93 -6.82 2.00
C GLN A 157 2.14 -7.64 0.72
N LEU A 158 3.23 -8.36 0.67
CA LEU A 158 3.62 -9.24 -0.41
C LEU A 158 3.47 -10.70 0.06
N LEU A 159 2.67 -11.48 -0.65
CA LEU A 159 2.39 -12.87 -0.29
C LEU A 159 2.77 -13.83 -1.42
N GLY A 160 3.35 -14.96 -1.06
CA GLY A 160 3.51 -16.15 -1.90
C GLY A 160 2.44 -17.19 -1.62
N LYS A 161 2.33 -18.19 -2.49
CA LYS A 161 1.41 -19.32 -2.30
C LYS A 161 1.85 -20.21 -1.15
N GLU A 162 0.92 -20.52 -0.25
CA GLU A 162 1.08 -21.49 0.81
C GLU A 162 -0.07 -22.50 0.74
N GLY A 163 0.25 -23.80 0.54
CA GLY A 163 -0.76 -24.84 0.40
C GLY A 163 -1.70 -24.60 -0.79
N ASP A 164 -2.97 -25.03 -0.68
CA ASP A 164 -3.97 -24.97 -1.75
C ASP A 164 -5.00 -23.85 -1.56
N THR A 165 -5.03 -23.20 -0.41
CA THR A 165 -5.94 -22.08 -0.16
C THR A 165 -5.49 -20.83 -0.93
N PRO A 166 -6.39 -20.13 -1.63
CA PRO A 166 -6.07 -18.85 -2.27
C PRO A 166 -5.50 -17.86 -1.26
N ARG A 167 -4.36 -17.26 -1.60
CA ARG A 167 -3.65 -16.28 -0.79
C ARG A 167 -3.20 -15.12 -1.69
N PRO A 168 -4.14 -14.22 -2.05
CA PRO A 168 -3.84 -13.13 -2.97
C PRO A 168 -2.81 -12.16 -2.36
N THR A 169 -1.81 -11.77 -3.17
CA THR A 169 -0.79 -10.80 -2.77
C THR A 169 -1.29 -9.36 -2.94
N GLY A 170 -0.80 -8.44 -2.13
CA GLY A 170 -1.11 -7.02 -2.29
C GLY A 170 -2.07 -6.45 -1.27
N ALA A 171 -2.29 -7.12 -0.13
CA ALA A 171 -3.05 -6.55 0.98
C ALA A 171 -2.41 -5.25 1.50
N VAL A 172 -3.18 -4.43 2.19
CA VAL A 172 -2.67 -3.30 2.96
C VAL A 172 -2.79 -3.62 4.44
N CYS A 173 -1.66 -3.53 5.17
CA CYS A 173 -1.62 -3.67 6.63
C CYS A 173 -1.17 -2.37 7.27
N THR A 174 -1.59 -2.13 8.51
CA THR A 174 -1.47 -0.83 9.18
C THR A 174 -0.84 -0.94 10.58
N PRO A 175 0.42 -1.41 10.71
CA PRO A 175 1.07 -1.46 12.02
C PRO A 175 1.26 -0.04 12.59
N GLY A 176 0.57 0.27 13.69
CA GLY A 176 0.61 1.58 14.34
C GLY A 176 -0.11 2.71 13.61
N THR A 177 -0.90 2.40 12.59
CA THR A 177 -1.58 3.40 11.76
C THR A 177 -3.01 3.00 11.45
N ASN A 178 -3.80 3.96 10.97
CA ASN A 178 -5.12 3.78 10.38
C ASN A 178 -5.15 4.35 8.96
N ILE A 179 -6.02 3.81 8.11
CA ILE A 179 -6.29 4.28 6.75
C ILE A 179 -7.79 4.40 6.52
N THR A 180 -8.17 5.16 5.50
CA THR A 180 -9.55 5.30 5.04
C THR A 180 -9.69 4.70 3.64
N ILE A 181 -10.60 3.73 3.50
CA ILE A 181 -11.00 3.10 2.23
C ILE A 181 -12.45 3.51 1.96
N ASP A 182 -12.73 4.09 0.79
CA ASP A 182 -14.06 4.56 0.40
C ASP A 182 -14.75 5.45 1.47
N GLY A 183 -13.96 6.30 2.15
CA GLY A 183 -14.46 7.22 3.17
C GLY A 183 -14.71 6.57 4.54
N VAL A 184 -14.33 5.31 4.73
CA VAL A 184 -14.51 4.57 5.99
C VAL A 184 -13.15 4.13 6.55
N THR A 185 -12.89 4.37 7.82
CA THR A 185 -11.67 3.86 8.46
C THR A 185 -11.67 2.34 8.45
N ALA A 186 -10.58 1.74 7.96
CA ALA A 186 -10.39 0.29 7.95
C ALA A 186 -10.34 -0.22 9.40
N LYS A 187 -11.05 -1.33 9.66
CA LYS A 187 -11.15 -1.90 11.03
C LYS A 187 -10.16 -3.03 11.27
N ASP A 188 -9.79 -3.74 10.20
CA ASP A 188 -8.89 -4.87 10.28
C ASP A 188 -7.45 -4.39 10.09
N HIS A 189 -6.54 -4.95 10.86
CA HIS A 189 -5.10 -4.66 10.73
C HIS A 189 -4.59 -4.88 9.30
N CYS A 190 -5.07 -5.90 8.61
CA CYS A 190 -4.77 -6.15 7.20
C CYS A 190 -6.07 -6.25 6.39
N THR A 191 -6.23 -5.38 5.41
CA THR A 191 -7.36 -5.42 4.46
C THR A 191 -6.93 -6.20 3.22
N PRO A 192 -7.67 -7.27 2.84
CA PRO A 192 -7.35 -8.06 1.65
C PRO A 192 -7.44 -7.25 0.36
N PRO A 193 -6.61 -7.56 -0.66
CA PRO A 193 -6.65 -6.87 -1.95
C PRO A 193 -7.87 -7.28 -2.78
N THR A 194 -8.23 -6.42 -3.73
CA THR A 194 -9.20 -6.74 -4.79
C THR A 194 -8.47 -7.17 -6.07
N ASN A 195 -9.03 -8.13 -6.81
CA ASN A 195 -8.52 -8.55 -8.13
C ASN A 195 -7.03 -8.95 -8.17
N ALA A 196 -6.49 -9.43 -7.05
CA ALA A 196 -5.08 -9.79 -6.94
C ALA A 196 -4.88 -11.30 -7.11
N PRO A 197 -3.75 -11.74 -7.70
CA PRO A 197 -3.43 -13.15 -7.88
C PRO A 197 -2.86 -13.78 -6.61
N THR A 198 -3.06 -15.10 -6.46
CA THR A 198 -2.18 -15.95 -5.63
C THR A 198 -0.99 -16.37 -6.49
N VAL A 199 0.22 -16.03 -6.08
CA VAL A 199 1.43 -16.22 -6.87
C VAL A 199 2.25 -17.39 -6.33
N PRO A 200 2.62 -18.38 -7.17
CA PRO A 200 3.54 -19.44 -6.77
C PRO A 200 4.93 -18.90 -6.41
N ASN A 201 5.54 -19.47 -5.37
CA ASN A 201 6.93 -19.17 -5.03
C ASN A 201 7.85 -19.48 -6.22
N GLY A 202 8.94 -18.74 -6.35
CA GLY A 202 9.82 -18.77 -7.52
C GLY A 202 9.40 -17.86 -8.68
N THR A 203 8.17 -17.32 -8.66
CA THR A 203 7.67 -16.43 -9.72
C THR A 203 7.98 -14.97 -9.42
N TRP A 204 8.55 -14.26 -10.40
CA TRP A 204 8.76 -12.82 -10.30
C TRP A 204 7.45 -12.05 -10.44
N VAL A 205 7.21 -11.11 -9.53
CA VAL A 205 6.02 -10.27 -9.44
C VAL A 205 6.43 -8.80 -9.41
N LYS A 206 5.78 -7.97 -10.19
CA LYS A 206 5.98 -6.52 -10.15
C LYS A 206 5.02 -5.90 -9.14
N ALA A 207 5.54 -5.17 -8.16
CA ALA A 207 4.79 -4.35 -7.22
C ALA A 207 5.03 -2.87 -7.53
N GLU A 208 3.97 -2.08 -7.56
CA GLU A 208 4.02 -0.64 -7.79
C GLU A 208 3.16 0.06 -6.74
N LEU A 209 3.71 1.09 -6.12
CA LEU A 209 3.07 1.94 -5.12
C LEU A 209 3.06 3.37 -5.64
N GLU A 210 1.94 4.06 -5.52
CA GLU A 210 1.82 5.49 -5.80
C GLU A 210 1.27 6.19 -4.57
N VAL A 211 2.01 7.16 -4.05
CA VAL A 211 1.62 8.07 -2.97
C VAL A 211 1.54 9.47 -3.55
N LEU A 212 0.34 10.01 -3.68
CA LEU A 212 0.09 11.31 -4.30
C LEU A 212 0.26 12.46 -3.29
N PRO A 213 0.55 13.69 -3.76
CA PRO A 213 0.68 14.86 -2.89
C PRO A 213 -0.58 15.19 -2.08
N ASN A 214 -1.75 14.79 -2.54
CA ASN A 214 -3.02 14.95 -1.83
C ASN A 214 -3.27 13.89 -0.74
N GLY A 215 -2.38 12.86 -0.65
CA GLY A 215 -2.46 11.77 0.32
C GLY A 215 -3.27 10.57 -0.17
N GLU A 216 -3.70 10.54 -1.42
CA GLU A 216 -4.25 9.32 -2.05
C GLU A 216 -3.13 8.32 -2.33
N ILE A 217 -3.41 7.05 -2.09
CA ILE A 217 -2.44 5.94 -2.23
C ILE A 217 -3.06 4.84 -3.08
N SER A 218 -2.27 4.31 -4.02
CA SER A 218 -2.64 3.17 -4.85
C SER A 218 -1.56 2.10 -4.85
N GLN A 219 -1.98 0.84 -4.69
CA GLN A 219 -1.12 -0.34 -4.82
C GLN A 219 -1.48 -1.12 -6.08
N LYS A 220 -0.45 -1.58 -6.82
CA LYS A 220 -0.64 -2.38 -8.04
C LYS A 220 0.22 -3.63 -8.00
N ILE A 221 -0.35 -4.74 -8.44
CA ILE A 221 0.35 -6.00 -8.69
C ILE A 221 0.28 -6.31 -10.18
N ASN A 222 1.44 -6.47 -10.82
CA ASN A 222 1.56 -6.69 -12.26
C ASN A 222 0.73 -5.70 -13.12
N GLY A 223 0.71 -4.43 -12.69
CA GLY A 223 -0.01 -3.34 -13.37
C GLY A 223 -1.50 -3.24 -13.04
N VAL A 224 -2.08 -4.17 -12.28
CA VAL A 224 -3.48 -4.13 -11.84
C VAL A 224 -3.58 -3.44 -10.49
N VAL A 225 -4.44 -2.42 -10.37
CA VAL A 225 -4.74 -1.77 -9.08
C VAL A 225 -5.45 -2.78 -8.18
N VAL A 226 -4.88 -3.00 -7.00
CA VAL A 226 -5.40 -3.95 -6.00
C VAL A 226 -5.91 -3.24 -4.74
N HIS A 227 -5.43 -2.02 -4.49
CA HIS A 227 -5.91 -1.13 -3.42
C HIS A 227 -5.87 0.34 -3.84
N HIS A 228 -6.84 1.10 -3.30
CA HIS A 228 -6.85 2.55 -3.29
C HIS A 228 -7.39 3.03 -1.93
N TYR A 229 -6.69 3.94 -1.26
CA TYR A 229 -7.02 4.44 0.06
C TYR A 229 -6.34 5.79 0.33
N ALA A 230 -6.67 6.41 1.46
CA ALA A 230 -6.14 7.70 1.87
C ALA A 230 -6.13 7.88 3.40
N ASP A 231 -5.86 9.10 3.84
CA ASP A 231 -6.00 9.55 5.23
C ASP A 231 -5.24 8.71 6.24
N VAL A 232 -3.96 8.45 5.97
CA VAL A 232 -3.08 7.76 6.92
C VAL A 232 -2.93 8.59 8.20
N THR A 233 -3.26 7.99 9.34
CA THR A 233 -3.09 8.60 10.67
C THR A 233 -2.41 7.60 11.61
N LEU A 234 -1.75 8.10 12.66
CA LEU A 234 -1.26 7.24 13.73
C LEU A 234 -2.41 6.63 14.51
N ASP A 235 -2.26 5.38 14.95
CA ASP A 235 -3.23 4.66 15.78
C ASP A 235 -2.75 4.54 17.23
N PRO A 236 -3.29 5.32 18.17
CA PRO A 236 -2.92 5.23 19.58
C PRO A 236 -3.29 3.90 20.26
N ASP A 237 -4.22 3.16 19.67
CA ASP A 237 -4.73 1.90 20.22
C ASP A 237 -4.07 0.67 19.58
N ASP A 238 -3.13 0.87 18.64
CA ASP A 238 -2.42 -0.22 17.95
C ASP A 238 -1.69 -1.15 18.95
N THR A 239 -1.74 -2.42 18.66
CA THR A 239 -1.04 -3.49 19.40
C THR A 239 -0.05 -4.27 18.55
N VAL A 240 0.00 -4.03 17.24
CA VAL A 240 0.81 -4.80 16.29
C VAL A 240 2.24 -4.29 16.19
N ALA A 241 2.42 -2.97 16.12
CA ALA A 241 3.75 -2.39 16.00
C ALA A 241 4.65 -2.64 17.23
N GLY A 242 4.13 -3.21 18.29
CA GLY A 242 4.80 -3.64 19.52
C GLY A 242 5.93 -2.72 19.98
N GLY A 243 5.88 -2.17 21.19
CA GLY A 243 6.90 -1.23 21.68
C GLY A 243 6.86 0.17 21.05
N ALA A 244 6.05 0.41 20.03
CA ALA A 244 5.92 1.70 19.36
C ALA A 244 5.01 2.71 20.09
N LYS A 245 4.28 2.26 21.09
CA LYS A 245 3.33 3.11 21.81
C LYS A 245 3.90 4.44 22.29
N PRO A 246 5.11 4.55 22.84
CA PRO A 246 5.70 5.84 23.19
C PRO A 246 5.89 6.76 21.98
N TYR A 247 6.29 6.21 20.83
CA TYR A 247 6.43 6.95 19.58
C TYR A 247 5.08 7.52 19.10
N ILE A 248 4.03 6.72 19.14
CA ILE A 248 2.67 7.10 18.72
C ILE A 248 2.08 8.13 19.69
N LEU A 249 2.13 7.87 21.01
CA LEU A 249 1.57 8.76 22.02
C LEU A 249 2.24 10.13 22.05
N ALA A 250 3.54 10.21 21.77
CA ALA A 250 4.25 11.49 21.67
C ALA A 250 3.76 12.37 20.51
N ARG A 251 3.12 11.79 19.50
CA ARG A 251 2.60 12.45 18.29
C ARG A 251 1.07 12.58 18.27
N GLY A 252 0.37 11.76 19.06
CA GLY A 252 -1.10 11.66 18.99
C GLY A 252 -1.59 11.09 17.66
N ALA A 253 -2.88 11.20 17.40
CA ALA A 253 -3.50 10.74 16.14
C ALA A 253 -3.18 11.71 14.97
N GLN A 254 -1.92 11.98 14.73
CA GLN A 254 -1.49 12.86 13.65
C GLN A 254 -1.62 12.19 12.29
N ARG A 255 -1.92 12.99 11.27
CA ARG A 255 -1.81 12.56 9.88
C ARG A 255 -0.34 12.26 9.55
N VAL A 256 -0.11 11.12 8.94
CA VAL A 256 1.20 10.76 8.39
C VAL A 256 1.26 11.28 6.96
N THR A 257 2.27 12.07 6.64
CA THR A 257 2.42 12.74 5.34
C THR A 257 3.77 12.46 4.67
N ASP A 258 4.64 11.75 5.35
CA ASP A 258 5.96 11.35 4.88
C ASP A 258 6.51 10.24 5.78
N GLY A 259 7.45 9.50 5.26
CA GLY A 259 8.11 8.44 6.01
C GLY A 259 9.15 7.69 5.20
N TYR A 260 9.79 6.75 5.88
CA TYR A 260 10.80 5.89 5.29
C TYR A 260 10.16 4.75 4.50
N ILE A 261 10.91 4.24 3.52
CA ILE A 261 10.57 3.00 2.80
C ILE A 261 11.49 1.90 3.33
N ALA A 262 10.92 0.72 3.63
CA ALA A 262 11.69 -0.45 4.00
C ALA A 262 11.18 -1.72 3.31
N LEU A 263 12.09 -2.67 3.09
CA LEU A 263 11.81 -4.03 2.61
C LEU A 263 11.85 -4.98 3.80
N GLN A 264 10.80 -5.81 3.96
CA GLN A 264 10.62 -6.63 5.15
C GLN A 264 11.25 -8.02 5.00
N SER A 265 11.75 -8.56 6.12
CA SER A 265 12.10 -9.98 6.31
C SER A 265 11.21 -10.56 7.40
N GLU A 266 10.47 -11.64 7.09
CA GLU A 266 9.43 -12.17 7.96
C GLU A 266 9.48 -13.70 8.14
N GLY A 267 10.66 -14.30 7.97
CA GLY A 267 10.89 -15.73 8.23
C GLY A 267 10.85 -16.62 7.00
N HIS A 268 10.68 -16.06 5.80
CA HIS A 268 10.78 -16.78 4.52
C HIS A 268 11.71 -16.00 3.57
N PRO A 269 12.65 -16.67 2.87
CA PRO A 269 13.53 -16.00 1.92
C PRO A 269 12.78 -15.38 0.75
N ILE A 270 13.11 -14.12 0.46
CA ILE A 270 12.56 -13.35 -0.64
C ILE A 270 13.68 -12.57 -1.33
N GLU A 271 13.52 -12.31 -2.60
CA GLU A 271 14.42 -11.49 -3.40
C GLU A 271 13.70 -10.27 -3.96
N PHE A 272 14.42 -9.15 -4.00
CA PHE A 272 13.98 -7.88 -4.58
C PHE A 272 14.98 -7.38 -5.60
N LYS A 273 14.49 -6.83 -6.70
CA LYS A 273 15.30 -6.16 -7.72
C LYS A 273 14.54 -5.01 -8.37
N ASP A 274 15.23 -4.24 -9.19
CA ASP A 274 14.65 -3.12 -9.95
C ASP A 274 13.91 -2.14 -9.01
N VAL A 275 14.50 -1.89 -7.82
CA VAL A 275 13.90 -0.99 -6.82
C VAL A 275 14.16 0.44 -7.25
N GLU A 276 13.13 1.12 -7.74
CA GLU A 276 13.21 2.46 -8.32
C GLU A 276 12.10 3.37 -7.80
N ILE A 277 12.42 4.66 -7.68
CA ILE A 277 11.50 5.68 -7.23
C ILE A 277 11.42 6.84 -8.22
N GLN A 278 10.25 7.46 -8.30
CA GLN A 278 9.97 8.70 -9.01
C GLN A 278 9.29 9.65 -8.04
N GLU A 279 9.96 10.71 -7.63
CA GLU A 279 9.38 11.69 -6.72
C GLU A 279 8.34 12.56 -7.44
N LEU A 280 7.27 12.86 -6.73
CA LEU A 280 6.14 13.66 -7.21
C LEU A 280 6.06 14.96 -6.43
N THR A 281 5.64 16.03 -7.10
CA THR A 281 5.35 17.31 -6.45
C THR A 281 3.95 17.78 -6.81
N ALA A 282 3.34 18.55 -5.92
CA ALA A 282 2.11 19.25 -6.25
C ALA A 282 2.32 20.14 -7.48
N PRO A 283 1.29 20.44 -8.22
CA PRO A 283 1.31 21.27 -9.42
C PRO A 283 1.90 22.66 -9.18
#